data_e2e578d46296de9eeed4fce24bf1f959
#
_entry.id   e2e578d46296de9eeed4fce24bf1f959
#
_cell.length_a   1.000
_cell.length_b   1.000
_cell.length_c   1.000
_cell.angle_alpha   90.00
_cell.angle_beta   90.00
_cell.angle_gamma   90.00
#
_symmetry.space_group_name_H-M   'P 1'
#
loop_
_entity.id
_entity.type
_entity.pdbx_description
1 polymer ?
#
loop_
_entity_poly.entity_id
_entity_poly.type
_entity_poly.pdbx_seq_one_letter_code
_entity_poly.pdbx_strand_id
1 'polypeptide(L)'
;MPDDKPTVHAGFPSPAQDYMNTFIDLNKELVRHPAATFYARVVGDSMVDAGVEDGDVLVVDKSMEPQEGDMAVCFIDGEFALKYISYKDPAGDSGKSRKVPKPGVSYDILEHRKMWLLPANEKYPPIEVTESNDFTVWGVVIYVIKKVCTRL
;
A
#
# COMPACT_ATOMS: atom_id res chain seq x y z
N MET A 1 -23.99 -1.41 -11.63
CA MET A 1 -24.22 -0.03 -12.10
C MET A 1 -23.10 0.36 -13.04
N PRO A 2 -23.43 0.95 -14.18
CA PRO A 2 -22.37 1.48 -15.03
C PRO A 2 -21.59 2.54 -14.26
N ASP A 3 -20.29 2.52 -14.44
CA ASP A 3 -19.40 3.49 -13.85
C ASP A 3 -19.56 4.83 -14.60
N ASP A 4 -20.30 5.74 -14.02
CA ASP A 4 -20.62 7.05 -14.63
C ASP A 4 -19.44 8.04 -14.54
N LYS A 5 -18.25 7.56 -14.29
CA LYS A 5 -17.05 8.41 -14.22
C LYS A 5 -16.62 8.89 -15.59
N PRO A 6 -16.30 10.18 -15.74
CA PRO A 6 -15.71 10.67 -16.96
C PRO A 6 -14.36 10.00 -17.21
N THR A 7 -14.13 9.56 -18.43
CA THR A 7 -12.88 8.95 -18.84
C THR A 7 -12.07 9.91 -19.68
N VAL A 8 -10.82 10.12 -19.32
CA VAL A 8 -9.85 10.94 -20.04
C VAL A 8 -8.76 10.03 -20.60
N HIS A 9 -8.61 10.05 -21.93
CA HIS A 9 -7.51 9.34 -22.56
C HIS A 9 -6.24 10.17 -22.47
N ALA A 10 -5.13 9.55 -22.08
CA ALA A 10 -3.86 10.26 -21.88
C ALA A 10 -3.28 10.88 -23.16
N GLY A 11 -3.65 10.38 -24.33
CA GLY A 11 -3.19 10.92 -25.62
C GLY A 11 -4.12 11.95 -26.24
N PHE A 12 -5.42 11.76 -26.10
CA PHE A 12 -6.44 12.65 -26.68
C PHE A 12 -7.58 12.85 -25.71
N PRO A 13 -8.02 14.11 -25.46
CA PRO A 13 -9.17 14.35 -24.62
C PRO A 13 -10.43 13.74 -25.24
N SER A 14 -11.18 12.99 -24.44
CA SER A 14 -12.49 12.49 -24.85
C SER A 14 -13.51 13.63 -24.84
N PRO A 15 -14.41 13.72 -25.86
CA PRO A 15 -15.47 14.72 -25.88
C PRO A 15 -16.63 14.41 -24.91
N ALA A 16 -16.36 13.82 -23.77
CA ALA A 16 -17.37 13.43 -22.76
C ALA A 16 -17.83 14.63 -21.91
N GLN A 17 -18.34 15.68 -22.54
CA GLN A 17 -18.74 16.92 -21.87
C GLN A 17 -19.88 16.75 -20.87
N ASP A 18 -20.76 15.77 -21.10
CA ASP A 18 -21.94 15.54 -20.26
C ASP A 18 -21.58 15.00 -18.86
N TYR A 19 -20.39 14.46 -18.68
CA TYR A 19 -19.91 13.92 -17.40
C TYR A 19 -19.15 14.94 -16.54
N MET A 20 -18.82 16.10 -17.07
CA MET A 20 -18.03 17.13 -16.37
C MET A 20 -18.80 17.87 -15.28
N ASN A 21 -20.12 17.71 -15.22
CA ASN A 21 -20.98 18.36 -14.24
C ASN A 21 -21.35 17.47 -13.04
N THR A 22 -20.78 16.30 -12.94
CA THR A 22 -21.05 15.38 -11.84
C THR A 22 -20.26 15.77 -10.60
N PHE A 23 -20.96 15.92 -9.46
CA PHE A 23 -20.29 16.12 -8.18
C PHE A 23 -19.49 14.88 -7.79
N ILE A 24 -18.24 15.09 -7.40
CA ILE A 24 -17.34 14.03 -6.96
C ILE A 24 -17.40 13.93 -5.44
N ASP A 25 -17.77 12.76 -4.93
CA ASP A 25 -17.57 12.39 -3.54
C ASP A 25 -16.38 11.42 -3.46
N LEU A 26 -15.21 11.93 -3.10
CA LEU A 26 -13.99 11.13 -3.02
C LEU A 26 -14.08 10.02 -1.97
N ASN A 27 -14.84 10.24 -0.90
CA ASN A 27 -15.03 9.20 0.10
C ASN A 27 -15.73 7.98 -0.49
N LYS A 28 -16.77 8.18 -1.29
CA LYS A 28 -17.45 7.08 -1.99
C LYS A 28 -16.56 6.40 -3.02
N GLU A 29 -15.72 7.18 -3.68
CA GLU A 29 -14.85 6.67 -4.73
C GLU A 29 -13.67 5.85 -4.19
N LEU A 30 -13.06 6.30 -3.10
CA LEU A 30 -11.79 5.78 -2.63
C LEU A 30 -11.91 4.87 -1.40
N VAL A 31 -12.97 5.04 -0.61
CA VAL A 31 -13.11 4.34 0.68
C VAL A 31 -14.10 3.20 0.54
N ARG A 32 -13.62 1.97 0.65
CA ARG A 32 -14.46 0.76 0.59
C ARG A 32 -14.99 0.34 1.95
N HIS A 33 -14.20 0.53 3.00
CA HIS A 33 -14.52 0.15 4.36
C HIS A 33 -14.39 1.38 5.28
N PRO A 34 -15.43 2.25 5.34
CA PRO A 34 -15.31 3.54 6.04
C PRO A 34 -14.87 3.44 7.50
N ALA A 35 -15.34 2.40 8.20
CA ALA A 35 -14.99 2.20 9.62
C ALA A 35 -13.53 1.76 9.84
N ALA A 36 -12.84 1.31 8.80
CA ALA A 36 -11.49 0.77 8.88
C ALA A 36 -10.47 1.57 8.04
N THR A 37 -10.90 2.67 7.43
CA THR A 37 -10.06 3.45 6.51
C THR A 37 -9.64 4.77 7.15
N PHE A 38 -8.39 5.10 7.01
CA PHE A 38 -7.83 6.38 7.47
C PHE A 38 -6.85 6.95 6.45
N TYR A 39 -6.50 8.22 6.63
CA TYR A 39 -5.55 8.93 5.81
C TYR A 39 -4.24 9.12 6.59
N ALA A 40 -3.13 8.96 5.89
CA ALA A 40 -1.81 9.23 6.44
C ALA A 40 -0.99 10.09 5.47
N ARG A 41 -0.14 10.94 6.00
CA ARG A 41 0.78 11.74 5.19
C ARG A 41 2.15 11.08 5.15
N VAL A 42 2.73 11.02 3.96
CA VAL A 42 4.07 10.49 3.76
C VAL A 42 5.12 11.48 4.23
N VAL A 43 6.07 10.98 5.00
CA VAL A 43 7.28 11.70 5.39
C VAL A 43 8.49 10.84 4.98
N GLY A 44 9.44 11.44 4.29
CA GLY A 44 10.65 10.75 3.85
C GLY A 44 10.58 10.22 2.43
N ASP A 45 11.60 9.44 2.05
CA ASP A 45 11.87 9.05 0.66
C ASP A 45 12.02 7.53 0.45
N SER A 46 11.69 6.70 1.44
CA SER A 46 11.89 5.25 1.35
C SER A 46 11.11 4.56 0.22
N MET A 47 10.10 5.22 -0.33
CA MET A 47 9.24 4.70 -1.39
C MET A 47 9.26 5.56 -2.66
N VAL A 48 10.28 6.36 -2.85
CA VAL A 48 10.37 7.31 -3.96
C VAL A 48 10.39 6.63 -5.34
N ASP A 49 11.01 5.46 -5.46
CA ASP A 49 11.04 4.70 -6.71
C ASP A 49 9.70 4.05 -7.05
N ALA A 50 8.78 3.99 -6.10
CA ALA A 50 7.38 3.59 -6.31
C ALA A 50 6.47 4.79 -6.65
N GLY A 51 7.02 5.98 -6.81
CA GLY A 51 6.26 7.20 -7.08
C GLY A 51 5.60 7.81 -5.85
N VAL A 52 5.97 7.37 -4.66
CA VAL A 52 5.47 7.92 -3.39
C VAL A 52 6.49 8.86 -2.80
N GLU A 53 6.12 10.12 -2.68
CA GLU A 53 7.01 11.21 -2.26
C GLU A 53 6.55 11.82 -0.95
N ASP A 54 7.48 12.52 -0.31
CA ASP A 54 7.19 13.31 0.88
C ASP A 54 6.02 14.27 0.63
N GLY A 55 5.06 14.30 1.55
CA GLY A 55 3.85 15.11 1.44
C GLY A 55 2.67 14.45 0.74
N ASP A 56 2.85 13.31 0.09
CA ASP A 56 1.73 12.55 -0.47
C ASP A 56 0.78 12.08 0.62
N VAL A 57 -0.48 11.88 0.26
CA VAL A 57 -1.51 11.37 1.17
C VAL A 57 -1.83 9.93 0.81
N LEU A 58 -1.80 9.07 1.81
CA LEU A 58 -2.15 7.66 1.68
C LEU A 58 -3.59 7.45 2.14
N VAL A 59 -4.32 6.64 1.41
CA VAL A 59 -5.58 6.05 1.88
C VAL A 59 -5.27 4.63 2.31
N VAL A 60 -5.50 4.33 3.58
CA VAL A 60 -5.06 3.08 4.22
C VAL A 60 -6.27 2.34 4.78
N ASP A 61 -6.41 1.08 4.41
CA ASP A 61 -7.47 0.20 4.86
C ASP A 61 -6.91 -0.81 5.88
N LYS A 62 -7.39 -0.71 7.12
CA LYS A 62 -6.97 -1.60 8.22
C LYS A 62 -7.65 -2.96 8.21
N SER A 63 -8.73 -3.11 7.45
CA SER A 63 -9.49 -4.37 7.38
C SER A 63 -8.88 -5.38 6.41
N MET A 64 -7.95 -4.95 5.55
CA MET A 64 -7.32 -5.82 4.57
C MET A 64 -6.11 -6.53 5.16
N GLU A 65 -6.01 -7.84 4.91
CA GLU A 65 -4.77 -8.58 5.18
C GLU A 65 -3.74 -8.30 4.09
N PRO A 66 -2.49 -7.98 4.46
CA PRO A 66 -1.45 -7.73 3.47
C PRO A 66 -1.09 -9.01 2.70
N GLN A 67 -1.02 -8.88 1.39
CA GLN A 67 -0.59 -9.92 0.46
C GLN A 67 0.78 -9.59 -0.11
N GLU A 68 1.39 -10.58 -0.77
CA GLU A 68 2.66 -10.38 -1.47
C GLU A 68 2.61 -9.17 -2.41
N GLY A 69 3.52 -8.25 -2.24
CA GLY A 69 3.63 -7.06 -3.06
C GLY A 69 2.76 -5.88 -2.64
N ASP A 70 1.94 -6.04 -1.60
CA ASP A 70 1.14 -4.91 -1.09
C ASP A 70 2.03 -3.85 -0.45
N MET A 71 1.66 -2.60 -0.68
CA MET A 71 2.20 -1.47 0.06
C MET A 71 1.43 -1.32 1.37
N ALA A 72 2.13 -1.27 2.48
CA ALA A 72 1.52 -1.23 3.80
C ALA A 72 2.17 -0.19 4.70
N VAL A 73 1.37 0.35 5.61
CA VAL A 73 1.86 1.10 6.76
C VAL A 73 2.09 0.10 7.88
N CYS A 74 3.34 0.03 8.31
CA CYS A 74 3.79 -0.89 9.35
C CYS A 74 4.27 -0.11 10.56
N PHE A 75 4.11 -0.70 11.74
CA PHE A 75 4.77 -0.26 12.94
C PHE A 75 5.87 -1.26 13.26
N ILE A 76 7.11 -0.81 13.32
CA ILE A 76 8.26 -1.65 13.62
C ILE A 76 9.20 -0.94 14.60
N ASP A 77 9.48 -1.60 15.73
CA ASP A 77 10.41 -1.13 16.77
C ASP A 77 10.17 0.33 17.20
N GLY A 78 8.91 0.72 17.36
CA GLY A 78 8.50 2.03 17.83
C GLY A 78 8.29 3.08 16.74
N GLU A 79 8.46 2.75 15.47
CA GLU A 79 8.34 3.69 14.36
C GLU A 79 7.35 3.22 13.30
N PHE A 80 6.61 4.16 12.72
CA PHE A 80 5.79 3.90 11.53
C PHE A 80 6.67 3.94 10.28
N ALA A 81 6.44 2.99 9.40
CA ALA A 81 7.15 2.89 8.13
C ALA A 81 6.20 2.48 7.00
N LEU A 82 6.40 3.07 5.83
CA LEU A 82 5.73 2.67 4.60
C LEU A 82 6.66 1.75 3.82
N LYS A 83 6.23 0.52 3.56
CA LYS A 83 7.04 -0.50 2.90
C LYS A 83 6.17 -1.41 2.03
N TYR A 84 6.78 -2.08 1.07
CA TYR A 84 6.18 -3.25 0.45
C TYR A 84 6.32 -4.47 1.36
N ILE A 85 5.29 -5.28 1.41
CA ILE A 85 5.30 -6.57 2.11
C ILE A 85 5.76 -7.65 1.13
N SER A 86 6.71 -8.45 1.54
CA SER A 86 7.12 -9.64 0.81
C SER A 86 7.29 -10.83 1.76
N TYR A 87 6.85 -11.97 1.30
CA TYR A 87 7.08 -13.26 1.95
C TYR A 87 8.18 -14.06 1.27
N LYS A 88 8.86 -13.44 0.30
CA LYS A 88 9.99 -14.02 -0.44
C LYS A 88 11.26 -13.30 -0.02
N ASP A 89 12.32 -14.09 0.16
CA ASP A 89 13.63 -13.53 0.45
C ASP A 89 14.13 -12.70 -0.73
N PRO A 90 14.42 -11.40 -0.54
CA PRO A 90 14.91 -10.54 -1.62
C PRO A 90 16.30 -10.94 -2.15
N ALA A 91 17.08 -11.71 -1.37
CA ALA A 91 18.37 -12.24 -1.82
C ALA A 91 18.25 -13.46 -2.75
N GLY A 92 17.01 -13.94 -2.98
CA GLY A 92 16.74 -15.14 -3.75
C GLY A 92 16.90 -16.39 -2.92
N ASP A 93 15.79 -17.06 -2.58
CA ASP A 93 15.85 -18.32 -1.87
C ASP A 93 16.24 -19.43 -2.83
N SER A 94 17.34 -20.08 -2.53
CA SER A 94 17.78 -21.28 -3.22
C SER A 94 16.88 -22.47 -2.82
N GLY A 95 15.66 -22.51 -3.35
CA GLY A 95 14.98 -23.76 -3.63
C GLY A 95 14.27 -24.49 -2.49
N LYS A 96 13.85 -23.87 -1.41
CA LYS A 96 12.88 -24.47 -0.49
C LYS A 96 11.48 -23.90 -0.71
N SER A 97 10.71 -24.66 -1.47
CA SER A 97 9.28 -24.48 -1.63
C SER A 97 8.61 -24.42 -0.25
N ARG A 98 8.24 -23.23 0.19
CA ARG A 98 7.43 -23.07 1.40
C ARG A 98 6.00 -23.36 1.08
N LYS A 99 5.44 -24.30 1.82
CA LYS A 99 4.02 -24.66 1.68
C LYS A 99 3.16 -23.42 1.97
N VAL A 100 2.35 -23.06 0.98
CA VAL A 100 1.30 -22.07 1.17
C VAL A 100 0.34 -22.60 2.24
N PRO A 101 0.02 -21.82 3.28
CA PRO A 101 -0.93 -22.26 4.30
C PRO A 101 -2.29 -22.58 3.69
N LYS A 102 -2.91 -23.67 4.14
CA LYS A 102 -4.27 -24.02 3.71
C LYS A 102 -5.29 -23.00 4.22
N PRO A 103 -6.31 -22.63 3.44
CA PRO A 103 -7.38 -21.76 3.90
C PRO A 103 -8.04 -22.29 5.18
N GLY A 104 -8.31 -21.42 6.16
CA GLY A 104 -9.04 -21.76 7.38
C GLY A 104 -8.20 -22.17 8.58
N VAL A 105 -6.88 -22.17 8.48
CA VAL A 105 -5.98 -22.43 9.62
C VAL A 105 -5.44 -21.08 10.12
N SER A 106 -5.66 -20.80 11.39
CA SER A 106 -5.04 -19.65 12.05
C SER A 106 -3.55 -19.92 12.17
N TYR A 107 -2.76 -19.23 11.36
CA TYR A 107 -1.31 -19.31 11.45
C TYR A 107 -0.80 -18.17 12.32
N ASP A 108 0.02 -18.49 13.26
CA ASP A 108 0.92 -17.51 13.83
C ASP A 108 1.90 -17.12 12.70
N ILE A 109 1.68 -15.95 12.15
CA ILE A 109 2.41 -15.44 10.97
C ILE A 109 3.91 -15.43 11.24
N LEU A 110 4.30 -15.25 12.50
CA LEU A 110 5.69 -15.17 12.91
C LEU A 110 6.39 -16.53 13.00
N GLU A 111 5.66 -17.61 13.28
CA GLU A 111 6.26 -18.94 13.41
C GLU A 111 6.53 -19.65 12.08
N HIS A 112 5.75 -19.35 11.04
CA HIS A 112 5.72 -20.18 9.83
C HIS A 112 6.06 -19.47 8.54
N ARG A 113 6.14 -18.14 8.54
CA ARG A 113 6.32 -17.34 7.33
C ARG A 113 7.28 -16.20 7.57
N LYS A 114 8.44 -16.26 6.95
CA LYS A 114 9.33 -15.10 6.95
C LYS A 114 8.66 -13.96 6.19
N MET A 115 8.71 -12.78 6.77
CA MET A 115 8.21 -11.56 6.18
C MET A 115 9.36 -10.58 6.01
N TRP A 116 9.35 -9.90 4.88
CA TRP A 116 10.33 -8.88 4.54
C TRP A 116 9.60 -7.57 4.27
N LEU A 117 10.18 -6.49 4.72
CA LEU A 117 9.75 -5.14 4.42
C LEU A 117 10.70 -4.56 3.39
N LEU A 118 10.18 -4.29 2.19
CA LEU A 118 10.98 -3.83 1.07
C LEU A 118 10.76 -2.33 0.83
N PRO A 119 11.83 -1.51 0.86
CA PRO A 119 11.76 -0.14 0.42
C PRO A 119 11.73 -0.06 -1.11
N ALA A 120 11.23 1.04 -1.65
CA ALA A 120 11.37 1.41 -3.05
C ALA A 120 12.35 2.57 -3.18
N ASN A 121 13.55 2.36 -2.66
CA ASN A 121 14.66 3.29 -2.74
C ASN A 121 15.96 2.51 -2.46
N GLU A 122 16.91 2.57 -3.38
CA GLU A 122 18.18 1.84 -3.32
C GLU A 122 19.04 2.20 -2.10
N LYS A 123 18.82 3.36 -1.49
CA LYS A 123 19.55 3.79 -0.30
C LYS A 123 19.22 2.96 0.94
N TYR A 124 18.07 2.29 0.96
CA TYR A 124 17.59 1.57 2.13
C TYR A 124 17.59 0.07 1.88
N PRO A 125 18.08 -0.73 2.86
CA PRO A 125 18.07 -2.17 2.74
C PRO A 125 16.67 -2.76 3.04
N PRO A 126 16.38 -3.96 2.51
CA PRO A 126 15.27 -4.76 2.99
C PRO A 126 15.38 -5.05 4.49
N ILE A 127 14.25 -5.14 5.17
CA ILE A 127 14.19 -5.46 6.60
C ILE A 127 13.50 -6.81 6.75
N GLU A 128 14.20 -7.80 7.31
CA GLU A 128 13.58 -9.06 7.73
C GLU A 128 12.87 -8.85 9.06
N VAL A 129 11.57 -9.18 9.13
CA VAL A 129 10.82 -9.16 10.37
C VAL A 129 11.10 -10.45 11.14
N THR A 130 11.61 -10.32 12.36
CA THR A 130 11.97 -11.42 13.23
C THR A 130 11.15 -11.37 14.52
N GLU A 131 11.19 -12.45 15.33
CA GLU A 131 10.53 -12.50 16.63
C GLU A 131 11.03 -11.44 17.62
N SER A 132 12.23 -10.91 17.40
CA SER A 132 12.80 -9.86 18.22
C SER A 132 12.26 -8.46 17.88
N ASN A 133 11.55 -8.31 16.76
CA ASN A 133 10.93 -7.04 16.39
C ASN A 133 9.55 -6.87 17.05
N ASP A 134 9.29 -5.68 17.55
CA ASP A 134 7.93 -5.23 17.84
C ASP A 134 7.30 -4.78 16.53
N PHE A 135 6.45 -5.63 15.95
CA PHE A 135 5.95 -5.45 14.59
C PHE A 135 4.44 -5.63 14.49
N THR A 136 3.81 -4.70 13.80
CA THR A 136 2.39 -4.77 13.45
C THR A 136 2.18 -4.17 12.06
N VAL A 137 1.41 -4.83 11.21
CA VAL A 137 0.88 -4.20 9.99
C VAL A 137 -0.32 -3.35 10.40
N TRP A 138 -0.23 -2.07 10.17
CA TRP A 138 -1.28 -1.13 10.55
C TRP A 138 -2.41 -1.08 9.52
N GLY A 139 -2.08 -1.19 8.25
CA GLY A 139 -3.04 -1.28 7.17
C GLY A 139 -2.39 -1.34 5.80
N VAL A 140 -3.19 -1.73 4.82
CA VAL A 140 -2.79 -1.81 3.42
C VAL A 140 -3.10 -0.47 2.74
N VAL A 141 -2.13 0.07 2.02
CA VAL A 141 -2.33 1.29 1.24
C VAL A 141 -3.11 0.95 -0.02
N ILE A 142 -4.28 1.54 -0.17
CA ILE A 142 -5.15 1.31 -1.33
C ILE A 142 -5.08 2.42 -2.37
N TYR A 143 -4.73 3.63 -1.97
CA TYR A 143 -4.51 4.77 -2.87
C TYR A 143 -3.39 5.67 -2.35
N VAL A 144 -2.71 6.29 -3.30
CA VAL A 144 -1.78 7.39 -3.04
C VAL A 144 -2.34 8.64 -3.74
N ILE A 145 -2.53 9.71 -2.98
CA ILE A 145 -3.03 10.98 -3.50
C ILE A 145 -1.87 11.95 -3.56
N LYS A 146 -1.55 12.40 -4.75
CA LYS A 146 -0.45 13.30 -5.04
C LYS A 146 -0.96 14.66 -5.48
N LYS A 147 -0.48 15.72 -4.79
CA LYS A 147 -0.70 17.09 -5.24
C LYS A 147 0.27 17.41 -6.38
N VAL A 148 -0.26 17.75 -7.54
CA VAL A 148 0.55 18.04 -8.73
C VAL A 148 0.66 19.54 -9.05
N CYS A 149 -0.27 20.35 -8.52
CA CYS A 149 -0.23 21.80 -8.69
C CYS A 149 0.53 22.46 -7.55
N THR A 150 1.64 23.10 -7.88
CA THR A 150 2.51 23.76 -6.87
C THR A 150 1.96 25.07 -6.33
N ARG A 151 0.89 25.59 -6.90
CA ARG A 151 0.25 26.84 -6.51
C ARG A 151 -0.78 26.72 -5.39
N LEU A 152 -1.08 25.50 -4.99
CA LEU A 152 -2.05 25.24 -3.92
C LEU A 152 -1.42 25.29 -2.53
#